data_e4631550c3670d9ffbfa62fccfb3d605
#
_entry.id   e4631550c3670d9ffbfa62fccfb3d605
#
_cell.length_a   1.000
_cell.length_b   1.000
_cell.length_c   1.000
_cell.angle_alpha   90.00
_cell.angle_beta   90.00
_cell.angle_gamma   90.00
#
_symmetry.space_group_name_H-M   'P 1'
#
loop_
_entity.id
_entity.type
_entity.pdbx_description
1 polymer ?
#
loop_
_entity_poly.entity_id
_entity_poly.type
_entity_poly.pdbx_seq_one_letter_code
_entity_poly.pdbx_strand_id
1 'polypeptide(L)'
;MENRFLSRGKRIDNGEWIQGYLYGIWERRYILWGMINDIPNMAEVDPETVCQCTAMPDKNGKLIFENDILSGHIDVEFPEDETRKRVVWHENGWCTNELRCDDYEELDDFDSENFEVIGNMIDNPELLEV
;
A
#
# COMPACT_ATOMS: atom_id res chain seq x y z
N MET A 1 -9.97 -1.09 16.11
CA MET A 1 -10.20 -0.19 14.99
C MET A 1 -9.88 -0.90 13.68
N GLU A 2 -10.73 -0.74 12.69
CA GLU A 2 -10.58 -1.49 11.46
C GLU A 2 -9.53 -0.87 10.55
N ASN A 3 -8.55 -1.67 10.15
CA ASN A 3 -7.43 -1.22 9.32
C ASN A 3 -7.84 -0.72 7.94
N ARG A 4 -9.02 -1.10 7.46
CA ARG A 4 -9.53 -0.65 6.15
C ARG A 4 -9.73 0.85 6.06
N PHE A 5 -9.82 1.55 7.20
CA PHE A 5 -9.97 3.01 7.23
C PHE A 5 -8.64 3.74 7.29
N LEU A 6 -7.54 3.01 7.43
CA LEU A 6 -6.23 3.64 7.45
C LEU A 6 -5.81 4.07 6.05
N SER A 7 -5.12 5.19 5.99
CA SER A 7 -4.45 5.67 4.79
C SER A 7 -3.01 6.02 5.15
N ARG A 8 -2.16 6.12 4.15
CA ARG A 8 -0.82 6.66 4.33
C ARG A 8 -0.57 7.74 3.30
N GLY A 9 0.38 8.62 3.59
CA GLY A 9 0.79 9.66 2.66
C GLY A 9 2.15 10.19 3.04
N LYS A 10 2.81 10.87 2.12
CA LYS A 10 4.09 11.51 2.39
C LYS A 10 3.87 12.92 2.89
N ARG A 11 4.49 13.26 4.00
CA ARG A 11 4.45 14.61 4.56
C ARG A 11 5.07 15.60 3.59
N ILE A 12 4.44 16.73 3.44
CA ILE A 12 4.96 17.81 2.59
C ILE A 12 6.26 18.38 3.15
N ASP A 13 6.38 18.44 4.49
CA ASP A 13 7.51 19.11 5.15
C ASP A 13 8.81 18.31 5.12
N ASN A 14 8.75 16.97 5.13
CA ASN A 14 9.98 16.17 5.22
C ASN A 14 10.00 14.94 4.29
N GLY A 15 8.92 14.68 3.56
CA GLY A 15 8.83 13.53 2.66
C GLY A 15 8.71 12.17 3.31
N GLU A 16 8.54 12.11 4.63
CA GLU A 16 8.38 10.84 5.33
C GLU A 16 6.94 10.32 5.22
N TRP A 17 6.82 9.00 5.13
CA TRP A 17 5.52 8.35 5.17
C TRP A 17 4.92 8.41 6.57
N ILE A 18 3.64 8.77 6.64
CA ILE A 18 2.86 8.67 7.87
C ILE A 18 1.56 7.91 7.58
N GLN A 19 1.03 7.28 8.60
CA GLN A 19 -0.13 6.40 8.51
C GLN A 19 -1.16 6.82 9.55
N GLY A 20 -2.43 6.85 9.16
CA GLY A 20 -3.52 7.23 10.06
C GLY A 20 -4.81 7.45 9.28
N TYR A 21 -5.61 8.41 9.71
CA TYR A 21 -6.90 8.71 9.12
C TYR A 21 -6.81 9.90 8.20
N LEU A 22 -7.34 9.72 7.00
CA LEU A 22 -7.32 10.75 5.96
C LEU A 22 -8.37 11.81 6.24
N TYR A 23 -7.96 13.08 6.17
CA TYR A 23 -8.83 14.22 6.26
C TYR A 23 -8.55 15.16 5.10
N GLY A 24 -9.60 15.61 4.40
CA GLY A 24 -9.43 16.49 3.25
C GLY A 24 -10.20 17.80 3.42
N ILE A 25 -9.55 18.93 3.10
CA ILE A 25 -10.17 20.24 2.97
C ILE A 25 -9.72 20.82 1.64
N TRP A 26 -10.66 21.02 0.73
CA TRP A 26 -10.38 21.49 -0.65
C TRP A 26 -9.32 20.60 -1.32
N GLU A 27 -8.23 21.18 -1.82
CA GLU A 27 -7.16 20.41 -2.44
C GLU A 27 -6.16 19.82 -1.44
N ARG A 28 -6.28 20.16 -0.17
CA ARG A 28 -5.32 19.72 0.85
C ARG A 28 -5.73 18.40 1.49
N ARG A 29 -4.74 17.60 1.82
CA ARG A 29 -4.93 16.31 2.50
C ARG A 29 -4.07 16.25 3.74
N TYR A 30 -4.62 15.67 4.79
CA TYR A 30 -3.97 15.54 6.09
C TYR A 30 -4.12 14.10 6.57
N ILE A 31 -3.11 13.61 7.29
CA ILE A 31 -3.20 12.33 7.99
C ILE A 31 -3.19 12.62 9.49
N LEU A 32 -4.17 12.04 10.20
CA LEU A 32 -4.30 12.14 11.66
C LEU A 32 -3.91 10.79 12.26
N TRP A 33 -2.99 10.76 13.24
CA TRP A 33 -2.50 9.50 13.78
C TRP A 33 -2.60 9.35 15.29
N GLY A 34 -3.27 10.24 15.97
CA GLY A 34 -3.46 10.12 17.39
C GLY A 34 -3.75 11.47 18.02
N MET A 35 -3.74 11.50 19.35
CA MET A 35 -4.04 12.73 20.10
C MET A 35 -3.04 12.92 21.22
N ILE A 36 -2.63 14.17 21.44
CA ILE A 36 -1.80 14.57 22.56
C ILE A 36 -2.53 15.74 23.25
N ASN A 37 -2.86 15.58 24.54
CA ASN A 37 -3.58 16.61 25.32
C ASN A 37 -4.86 17.06 24.62
N ASP A 38 -5.63 16.10 24.09
CA ASP A 38 -6.88 16.32 23.37
C ASP A 38 -6.73 17.09 22.05
N ILE A 39 -5.49 17.22 21.55
CA ILE A 39 -5.21 17.84 20.26
C ILE A 39 -4.78 16.77 19.27
N PRO A 40 -5.41 16.68 18.09
CA PRO A 40 -5.00 15.68 17.09
C PRO A 40 -3.59 15.91 16.57
N ASN A 41 -2.81 14.83 16.52
CA ASN A 41 -1.56 14.82 15.76
C ASN A 41 -1.92 14.68 14.29
N MET A 42 -1.54 15.67 13.49
CA MET A 42 -1.83 15.62 12.06
C MET A 42 -0.73 16.33 11.29
N ALA A 43 -0.54 15.93 10.05
CA ALA A 43 0.37 16.60 9.14
C ALA A 43 -0.23 16.64 7.76
N GLU A 44 0.09 17.68 7.02
CA GLU A 44 -0.30 17.78 5.62
C GLU A 44 0.56 16.83 4.79
N VAL A 45 -0.08 16.10 3.87
CA VAL A 45 0.58 15.15 2.98
C VAL A 45 0.38 15.56 1.53
N ASP A 46 1.27 15.09 0.66
CA ASP A 46 1.13 15.26 -0.78
C ASP A 46 -0.07 14.42 -1.24
N PRO A 47 -1.10 15.04 -1.84
CA PRO A 47 -2.30 14.30 -2.26
C PRO A 47 -2.02 13.16 -3.23
N GLU A 48 -0.97 13.28 -4.05
CA GLU A 48 -0.60 12.24 -5.03
C GLU A 48 0.01 11.01 -4.38
N THR A 49 0.41 11.10 -3.12
CA THR A 49 1.00 9.99 -2.38
C THR A 49 0.02 9.25 -1.49
N VAL A 50 -1.22 9.72 -1.39
CA VAL A 50 -2.22 9.11 -0.52
C VAL A 50 -2.57 7.72 -1.03
N CYS A 51 -2.43 6.72 -0.15
CA CYS A 51 -2.74 5.32 -0.44
C CYS A 51 -3.64 4.77 0.65
N GLN A 52 -4.63 4.01 0.25
CA GLN A 52 -5.58 3.39 1.19
C GLN A 52 -5.07 2.01 1.60
N CYS A 53 -5.31 1.65 2.87
CA CYS A 53 -4.98 0.33 3.39
C CYS A 53 -5.95 -0.72 2.84
N THR A 54 -5.43 -1.87 2.43
CA THR A 54 -6.25 -2.98 1.96
C THR A 54 -6.89 -3.77 3.11
N ALA A 55 -6.44 -3.52 4.34
CA ALA A 55 -6.78 -4.28 5.55
C ALA A 55 -6.19 -5.70 5.57
N MET A 56 -5.44 -6.10 4.56
CA MET A 56 -4.78 -7.41 4.51
C MET A 56 -3.30 -7.28 4.87
N PRO A 57 -2.76 -8.18 5.71
CA PRO A 57 -1.33 -8.22 5.97
C PRO A 57 -0.59 -9.01 4.89
N ASP A 58 0.71 -8.78 4.77
CA ASP A 58 1.59 -9.64 3.98
C ASP A 58 2.04 -10.83 4.83
N LYS A 59 2.91 -11.68 4.28
CA LYS A 59 3.35 -12.89 4.99
C LYS A 59 4.10 -12.62 6.29
N ASN A 60 4.57 -11.38 6.48
CA ASN A 60 5.29 -10.96 7.68
C ASN A 60 4.41 -10.14 8.65
N GLY A 61 3.13 -10.02 8.35
CA GLY A 61 2.19 -9.26 9.18
C GLY A 61 2.16 -7.76 8.89
N LYS A 62 2.90 -7.30 7.88
CA LYS A 62 2.90 -5.90 7.47
C LYS A 62 1.65 -5.59 6.65
N LEU A 63 0.93 -4.53 7.00
CA LEU A 63 -0.26 -4.14 6.25
C LEU A 63 0.08 -3.77 4.81
N ILE A 64 -0.73 -4.25 3.89
CA ILE A 64 -0.60 -3.96 2.47
C ILE A 64 -1.43 -2.73 2.13
N PHE A 65 -0.81 -1.76 1.45
CA PHE A 65 -1.47 -0.54 0.99
C PHE A 65 -1.53 -0.51 -0.53
N GLU A 66 -2.43 0.29 -1.04
CA GLU A 66 -2.48 0.64 -2.46
C GLU A 66 -1.09 1.10 -2.92
N ASN A 67 -0.70 0.69 -4.12
CA ASN A 67 0.61 0.97 -4.72
C ASN A 67 1.78 0.20 -4.12
N ASP A 68 1.56 -0.66 -3.14
CA ASP A 68 2.63 -1.55 -2.66
C ASP A 68 3.05 -2.52 -3.76
N ILE A 69 4.34 -2.87 -3.73
CA ILE A 69 4.91 -3.90 -4.61
C ILE A 69 5.13 -5.14 -3.76
N LEU A 70 4.53 -6.24 -4.20
CA LEU A 70 4.62 -7.53 -3.53
C LEU A 70 5.60 -8.44 -4.28
N SER A 71 6.39 -9.19 -3.53
CA SER A 71 7.30 -10.20 -4.08
C SER A 71 7.02 -11.55 -3.43
N GLY A 72 6.99 -12.59 -4.22
CA GLY A 72 6.77 -13.94 -3.74
C GLY A 72 6.97 -14.98 -4.83
N HIS A 73 6.63 -16.22 -4.49
CA HIS A 73 6.76 -17.35 -5.40
C HIS A 73 5.40 -18.02 -5.53
N ILE A 74 4.94 -18.13 -6.77
CA ILE A 74 3.66 -18.78 -7.07
C ILE A 74 3.82 -20.29 -7.05
N ASP A 75 4.96 -20.78 -7.53
CA ASP A 75 5.22 -22.20 -7.66
C ASP A 75 6.32 -22.64 -6.70
N VAL A 76 5.97 -23.55 -5.78
CA VAL A 76 6.92 -24.08 -4.81
C VAL A 76 7.98 -24.99 -5.44
N GLU A 77 7.71 -25.51 -6.65
CA GLU A 77 8.68 -26.34 -7.38
C GLU A 77 9.78 -25.53 -8.04
N PHE A 78 9.55 -24.22 -8.21
CA PHE A 78 10.51 -23.30 -8.83
C PHE A 78 10.76 -22.11 -7.89
N PRO A 79 11.39 -22.33 -6.73
CA PRO A 79 11.57 -21.27 -5.73
C PRO A 79 12.47 -20.12 -6.19
N GLU A 80 13.24 -20.30 -7.26
CA GLU A 80 14.05 -19.23 -7.86
C GLU A 80 13.23 -18.28 -8.73
N ASP A 81 11.99 -18.66 -9.09
CA ASP A 81 11.13 -17.82 -9.93
C ASP A 81 10.33 -16.87 -9.08
N GLU A 82 10.89 -15.69 -8.87
CA GLU A 82 10.24 -14.62 -8.13
C GLU A 82 9.19 -13.91 -8.99
N THR A 83 8.00 -13.72 -8.41
CA THR A 83 6.95 -12.92 -9.03
C THR A 83 6.81 -11.60 -8.29
N ARG A 84 6.79 -10.49 -9.01
CA ARG A 84 6.55 -9.15 -8.45
C ARG A 84 5.31 -8.56 -9.08
N LYS A 85 4.46 -7.98 -8.24
CA LYS A 85 3.20 -7.38 -8.68
C LYS A 85 2.83 -6.21 -7.80
N ARG A 86 2.08 -5.26 -8.37
CA ARG A 86 1.61 -4.09 -7.64
C ARG A 86 0.19 -4.28 -7.16
N VAL A 87 -0.16 -3.57 -6.10
CA VAL A 87 -1.51 -3.58 -5.52
C VAL A 87 -2.26 -2.35 -6.02
N VAL A 88 -3.44 -2.55 -6.59
CA VAL A 88 -4.26 -1.47 -7.14
C VAL A 88 -5.73 -1.70 -6.79
N TRP A 89 -6.49 -0.60 -6.76
CA TRP A 89 -7.94 -0.68 -6.73
C TRP A 89 -8.43 -0.78 -8.18
N HIS A 90 -9.12 -1.86 -8.51
CA HIS A 90 -9.62 -2.06 -9.86
C HIS A 90 -11.08 -2.51 -9.81
N GLU A 91 -11.93 -1.77 -10.50
CA GLU A 91 -13.38 -1.96 -10.49
C GLU A 91 -13.94 -1.89 -9.06
N ASN A 92 -14.22 -3.00 -8.42
CA ASN A 92 -14.87 -3.04 -7.12
C ASN A 92 -14.02 -3.69 -6.03
N GLY A 93 -12.73 -3.80 -6.21
CA GLY A 93 -11.91 -4.48 -5.21
C GLY A 93 -10.42 -4.25 -5.34
N TRP A 94 -9.71 -4.74 -4.34
CA TRP A 94 -8.25 -4.74 -4.34
C TRP A 94 -7.75 -5.86 -5.23
N CYS A 95 -6.87 -5.50 -6.15
CA CYS A 95 -6.32 -6.42 -7.15
C CYS A 95 -4.81 -6.31 -7.21
N THR A 96 -4.19 -7.30 -7.84
CA THR A 96 -2.78 -7.28 -8.16
C THR A 96 -2.59 -7.34 -9.67
N ASN A 97 -1.48 -6.78 -10.12
CA ASN A 97 -1.19 -6.69 -11.55
C ASN A 97 0.32 -6.70 -11.76
N GLU A 98 0.78 -7.57 -12.64
CA GLU A 98 2.19 -7.61 -13.03
C GLU A 98 2.47 -6.56 -14.10
N LEU A 99 3.73 -6.12 -14.19
CA LEU A 99 4.14 -5.16 -15.20
C LEU A 99 3.88 -5.70 -16.61
N ARG A 100 3.30 -4.86 -17.46
CA ARG A 100 2.98 -5.18 -18.85
C ARG A 100 1.93 -6.28 -19.03
N CYS A 101 1.20 -6.56 -17.97
CA CYS A 101 0.09 -7.50 -18.02
C CYS A 101 -1.21 -6.72 -17.90
N ASP A 102 -2.16 -7.03 -18.76
CA ASP A 102 -3.47 -6.36 -18.73
C ASP A 102 -4.46 -7.05 -17.79
N ASP A 103 -4.06 -8.17 -17.21
CA ASP A 103 -4.90 -8.93 -16.30
C ASP A 103 -4.76 -8.43 -14.88
N TYR A 104 -5.91 -8.32 -14.21
CA TYR A 104 -5.99 -7.97 -12.80
C TYR A 104 -6.53 -9.18 -12.05
N GLU A 105 -5.80 -9.59 -11.02
CA GLU A 105 -6.20 -10.71 -10.18
C GLU A 105 -6.58 -10.19 -8.80
N GLU A 106 -7.60 -10.79 -8.21
CA GLU A 106 -8.05 -10.41 -6.88
C GLU A 106 -6.94 -10.64 -5.86
N LEU A 107 -6.74 -9.65 -4.97
CA LEU A 107 -5.84 -9.79 -3.82
C LEU A 107 -6.51 -10.73 -2.83
N ASP A 108 -5.92 -11.89 -2.58
CA ASP A 108 -6.53 -12.96 -1.81
C ASP A 108 -5.63 -13.49 -0.67
N ASP A 109 -6.12 -14.53 0.01
CA ASP A 109 -5.40 -15.12 1.12
C ASP A 109 -4.07 -15.75 0.70
N PHE A 110 -3.96 -16.26 -0.52
CA PHE A 110 -2.71 -16.80 -1.04
C PHE A 110 -1.64 -15.69 -1.09
N ASP A 111 -2.02 -14.51 -1.55
CA ASP A 111 -1.11 -13.36 -1.60
C ASP A 111 -0.66 -12.95 -0.19
N SER A 112 -1.61 -12.90 0.74
CA SER A 112 -1.32 -12.56 2.13
C SER A 112 -0.35 -13.55 2.78
N GLU A 113 -0.46 -14.83 2.45
CA GLU A 113 0.35 -15.88 3.07
C GLU A 113 1.72 -16.06 2.42
N ASN A 114 1.87 -15.70 1.15
CA ASN A 114 3.05 -16.06 0.36
C ASN A 114 3.85 -14.88 -0.20
N PHE A 115 3.32 -13.67 -0.13
CA PHE A 115 3.97 -12.49 -0.68
C PHE A 115 4.36 -11.50 0.42
N GLU A 116 5.42 -10.73 0.17
CA GLU A 116 5.85 -9.68 1.09
C GLU A 116 5.94 -8.34 0.38
N VAL A 117 5.71 -7.27 1.12
CA VAL A 117 5.88 -5.90 0.63
C VAL A 117 7.39 -5.60 0.56
N ILE A 118 7.89 -5.28 -0.63
CA ILE A 118 9.30 -4.94 -0.84
C ILE A 118 9.53 -3.46 -1.15
N GLY A 119 8.47 -2.72 -1.40
CA GLY A 119 8.52 -1.30 -1.73
C GLY A 119 7.17 -0.84 -2.24
N ASN A 120 7.14 0.27 -2.93
CA ASN A 120 5.90 0.79 -3.49
C ASN A 120 6.16 1.55 -4.81
N MET A 121 5.09 1.76 -5.57
CA MET A 121 5.19 2.39 -6.90
C MET A 121 5.58 3.86 -6.85
N ILE A 122 5.42 4.52 -5.71
CA ILE A 122 5.78 5.93 -5.56
C ILE A 122 7.28 6.09 -5.34
N ASP A 123 7.85 5.29 -4.43
CA ASP A 123 9.28 5.37 -4.09
C ASP A 123 10.18 4.47 -4.93
N ASN A 124 9.66 3.31 -5.35
CA ASN A 124 10.47 2.23 -5.90
C ASN A 124 9.87 1.61 -7.17
N PRO A 125 9.42 2.43 -8.16
CA PRO A 125 8.78 1.85 -9.35
C PRO A 125 9.69 0.90 -10.14
N GLU A 126 11.01 1.09 -10.04
CA GLU A 126 11.99 0.24 -10.70
C GLU A 126 11.97 -1.22 -10.23
N LEU A 127 11.46 -1.47 -9.01
CA LEU A 127 11.38 -2.84 -8.49
C LEU A 127 10.43 -3.71 -9.30
N LEU A 128 9.43 -3.11 -9.94
CA LEU A 128 8.48 -3.84 -10.75
C LEU A 128 9.01 -4.10 -12.17
N GLU A 129 10.02 -3.36 -12.60
CA GLU A 129 10.59 -3.46 -13.95
C GLU A 129 11.66 -4.53 -14.11
N VAL A 130 11.96 -5.25 -13.08
CA VAL A 130 12.98 -6.30 -13.08
C VAL A 130 12.46 -7.56 -13.76
#